data_187180759a19212f63b8d3d57d73a2ea
#
_entry.id   187180759a19212f63b8d3d57d73a2ea
#
_cell.length_a   1.000
_cell.length_b   1.000
_cell.length_c   1.000
_cell.angle_alpha   90.00
_cell.angle_beta   90.00
_cell.angle_gamma   90.00
#
_symmetry.space_group_name_H-M   'P 1'
#
loop_
_entity.id
_entity.type
_entity.pdbx_description
1 polymer ?
#
loop_
_entity_poly.entity_id
_entity_poly.type
_entity_poly.pdbx_seq_one_letter_code
_entity_poly.pdbx_strand_id
1 'polypeptide(L)'
;IAVYITRDGEIVDVMIGTHQDVELTDYRLRRNSRRLSCVRCIHTHPSATGYLSDVDISALRSFRYDAMTAVAVRNGQPQEVQTAFLGEMTHGENQVLLLDPLRYDRIPQRRWMELIEEADQAVMRGEEAGAHSETERAVLMGIESEESLEELRRLAETAGAEVVAGYVQKRDKPDGALFIGRGRAEELSRQCQ
;
A
#
# COMPACT_ATOMS: atom_id res chain seq x y z
N ILE A 1 -5.17 15.62 -6.04
CA ILE A 1 -3.79 16.01 -5.69
C ILE A 1 -3.31 15.04 -4.64
N ALA A 2 -2.06 14.56 -4.77
CA ALA A 2 -1.36 13.86 -3.69
C ALA A 2 -0.09 14.62 -3.33
N VAL A 3 0.18 14.78 -2.04
CA VAL A 3 1.37 15.44 -1.52
C VAL A 3 2.12 14.43 -0.65
N TYR A 4 3.40 14.30 -0.91
CA TYR A 4 4.30 13.42 -0.19
C TYR A 4 5.21 14.27 0.68
N ILE A 5 5.21 14.02 1.99
CA ILE A 5 5.98 14.80 2.96
C ILE A 5 6.77 13.91 3.90
N THR A 6 7.96 14.35 4.29
CA THR A 6 8.79 13.67 5.30
C THR A 6 8.22 13.84 6.70
N ARG A 7 8.81 13.15 7.69
CA ARG A 7 8.51 13.33 9.12
C ARG A 7 8.77 14.76 9.58
N ASP A 8 9.80 15.40 9.02
CA ASP A 8 10.19 16.79 9.35
C ASP A 8 9.35 17.83 8.63
N GLY A 9 8.43 17.42 7.75
CA GLY A 9 7.52 18.28 7.04
C GLY A 9 8.04 18.83 5.71
N GLU A 10 9.15 18.32 5.21
CA GLU A 10 9.65 18.67 3.87
C GLU A 10 8.79 18.01 2.79
N ILE A 11 8.45 18.75 1.76
CA ILE A 11 7.71 18.22 0.61
C ILE A 11 8.68 17.44 -0.27
N VAL A 12 8.41 16.15 -0.43
CA VAL A 12 9.15 15.25 -1.32
C VAL A 12 8.68 15.44 -2.77
N ASP A 13 7.34 15.42 -2.95
CA ASP A 13 6.72 15.61 -4.26
C ASP A 13 5.25 16.01 -4.16
N VAL A 14 4.71 16.50 -5.28
CA VAL A 14 3.29 16.83 -5.43
C VAL A 14 2.78 16.29 -6.76
N MET A 15 1.88 15.31 -6.70
CA MET A 15 1.25 14.71 -7.87
C MET A 15 -0.11 15.35 -8.13
N ILE A 16 -0.37 15.69 -9.39
CA ILE A 16 -1.65 16.22 -9.83
C ILE A 16 -2.30 15.21 -10.76
N GLY A 17 -3.38 14.61 -10.31
CA GLY A 17 -4.20 13.71 -11.10
C GLY A 17 -5.43 14.38 -11.70
N THR A 18 -6.35 13.57 -12.19
CA THR A 18 -7.66 13.99 -12.67
C THR A 18 -8.66 14.11 -11.50
N HIS A 19 -9.93 14.42 -11.85
CA HIS A 19 -11.01 14.39 -10.86
C HIS A 19 -11.44 12.96 -10.46
N GLN A 20 -10.90 11.93 -11.09
CA GLN A 20 -11.24 10.53 -10.87
C GLN A 20 -10.09 9.75 -10.21
N ASP A 21 -8.86 10.18 -10.47
CA ASP A 21 -7.69 9.40 -10.06
C ASP A 21 -6.44 10.28 -9.86
N VAL A 22 -5.60 9.86 -8.93
CA VAL A 22 -4.24 10.34 -8.76
C VAL A 22 -3.34 9.12 -8.55
N GLU A 23 -2.31 9.02 -9.38
CA GLU A 23 -1.33 7.93 -9.25
C GLU A 23 -0.56 8.06 -7.94
N LEU A 24 -0.56 6.97 -7.15
CA LEU A 24 0.22 6.91 -5.91
C LEU A 24 1.58 6.30 -6.21
N THR A 25 2.63 6.94 -5.75
CA THR A 25 4.02 6.61 -6.12
C THR A 25 4.81 6.13 -4.90
N ASP A 26 5.62 5.09 -5.08
CA ASP A 26 6.51 4.56 -4.05
C ASP A 26 7.71 5.49 -3.81
N TYR A 27 7.62 6.32 -2.78
CA TYR A 27 8.73 7.15 -2.31
C TYR A 27 9.36 6.52 -1.07
N ARG A 28 10.42 5.74 -1.26
CA ARG A 28 11.19 5.17 -0.15
C ARG A 28 12.45 5.97 0.11
N LEU A 29 12.44 6.81 1.12
CA LEU A 29 13.64 7.54 1.56
C LEU A 29 14.63 6.62 2.29
N ARG A 30 14.15 5.49 2.82
CA ARG A 30 15.00 4.44 3.43
C ARG A 30 15.16 3.25 2.49
N ARG A 31 16.39 2.80 2.30
CA ARG A 31 16.70 1.57 1.53
C ARG A 31 16.35 0.27 2.27
N ASN A 32 16.11 0.34 3.57
CA ASN A 32 15.75 -0.83 4.35
C ASN A 32 14.27 -1.17 4.17
N SER A 33 13.96 -2.25 3.48
CA SER A 33 12.61 -2.75 3.22
C SER A 33 11.84 -3.16 4.49
N ARG A 34 12.55 -3.32 5.62
CA ARG A 34 11.98 -3.75 6.91
C ARG A 34 11.40 -2.63 7.75
N ARG A 35 11.35 -1.40 7.24
CA ARG A 35 10.86 -0.23 7.98
C ARG A 35 9.90 0.59 7.14
N LEU A 36 9.22 1.53 7.77
CA LEU A 36 8.38 2.50 7.06
C LEU A 36 9.23 3.38 6.13
N SER A 37 8.59 3.92 5.10
CA SER A 37 9.23 4.71 4.03
C SER A 37 9.81 6.04 4.48
N CYS A 38 9.44 6.55 5.66
CA CYS A 38 9.65 7.92 6.16
C CYS A 38 8.88 8.99 5.37
N VAL A 39 7.86 8.59 4.63
CA VAL A 39 7.03 9.48 3.83
C VAL A 39 5.58 9.31 4.22
N ARG A 40 4.88 10.41 4.40
CA ARG A 40 3.43 10.47 4.56
C ARG A 40 2.80 10.85 3.23
N CYS A 41 1.75 10.15 2.82
CA CYS A 41 0.94 10.50 1.67
C CYS A 41 -0.33 11.21 2.13
N ILE A 42 -0.56 12.42 1.63
CA ILE A 42 -1.77 13.21 1.88
C ILE A 42 -2.41 13.49 0.53
N HIS A 43 -3.63 13.03 0.31
CA HIS A 43 -4.29 13.22 -0.97
C HIS A 43 -5.73 13.68 -0.84
N THR A 44 -6.23 14.35 -1.88
CA THR A 44 -7.60 14.85 -1.92
C THR A 44 -8.50 13.84 -2.64
N HIS A 45 -9.70 13.63 -2.09
CA HIS A 45 -10.74 12.88 -2.77
C HIS A 45 -11.68 13.78 -3.56
N PRO A 46 -11.92 13.51 -4.85
CA PRO A 46 -12.78 14.35 -5.70
C PRO A 46 -14.26 14.29 -5.31
N SER A 47 -14.69 13.21 -4.67
CA SER A 47 -16.06 13.00 -4.18
C SER A 47 -16.43 13.82 -2.94
N ALA A 48 -15.52 14.69 -2.47
CA ALA A 48 -15.65 15.48 -1.24
C ALA A 48 -15.88 14.63 0.03
N THR A 49 -15.50 13.35 -0.01
CA THR A 49 -15.47 12.47 1.16
C THR A 49 -14.03 12.38 1.67
N GLY A 50 -13.85 12.51 2.98
CA GLY A 50 -12.54 12.34 3.61
C GLY A 50 -12.21 10.89 3.99
N TYR A 51 -12.95 9.91 3.47
CA TYR A 51 -12.74 8.50 3.81
C TYR A 51 -11.71 7.84 2.90
N LEU A 52 -10.79 7.10 3.51
CA LEU A 52 -9.84 6.26 2.80
C LEU A 52 -10.54 5.08 2.14
N SER A 53 -10.17 4.78 0.90
CA SER A 53 -10.64 3.64 0.12
C SER A 53 -9.77 2.40 0.34
N ASP A 54 -10.23 1.23 -0.10
CA ASP A 54 -9.44 -0.01 -0.09
C ASP A 54 -8.15 0.13 -0.92
N VAL A 55 -8.17 0.95 -1.98
CA VAL A 55 -6.97 1.24 -2.79
C VAL A 55 -5.94 2.03 -1.98
N ASP A 56 -6.37 3.01 -1.21
CA ASP A 56 -5.50 3.80 -0.33
C ASP A 56 -4.87 2.92 0.76
N ILE A 57 -5.67 2.04 1.35
CA ILE A 57 -5.19 1.08 2.37
C ILE A 57 -4.19 0.09 1.77
N SER A 58 -4.45 -0.39 0.56
CA SER A 58 -3.52 -1.26 -0.17
C SER A 58 -2.21 -0.55 -0.48
N ALA A 59 -2.26 0.71 -0.91
CA ALA A 59 -1.08 1.54 -1.16
C ALA A 59 -0.28 1.82 0.13
N LEU A 60 -0.98 2.11 1.24
CA LEU A 60 -0.34 2.27 2.56
C LEU A 60 0.50 1.05 2.93
N ARG A 61 -0.05 -0.16 2.76
CA ARG A 61 0.66 -1.42 3.03
C ARG A 61 1.82 -1.64 2.06
N SER A 62 1.57 -1.54 0.76
CA SER A 62 2.55 -1.85 -0.29
C SER A 62 3.75 -0.91 -0.29
N PHE A 63 3.52 0.38 -0.11
CA PHE A 63 4.57 1.40 -0.10
C PHE A 63 5.12 1.69 1.29
N ARG A 64 4.49 1.10 2.33
CA ARG A 64 4.86 1.28 3.75
C ARG A 64 4.96 2.75 4.14
N TYR A 65 4.02 3.57 3.65
CA TYR A 65 3.98 4.96 4.08
C TYR A 65 3.87 5.08 5.60
N ASP A 66 4.45 6.13 6.14
CA ASP A 66 4.33 6.47 7.57
C ASP A 66 2.88 6.70 7.97
N ALA A 67 2.11 7.29 7.07
CA ALA A 67 0.67 7.47 7.17
C ALA A 67 0.06 7.72 5.79
N MET A 68 -1.21 7.35 5.63
CA MET A 68 -2.06 7.69 4.50
C MET A 68 -3.20 8.56 4.99
N THR A 69 -3.37 9.73 4.38
CA THR A 69 -4.42 10.70 4.77
C THR A 69 -5.24 11.11 3.57
N ALA A 70 -6.54 10.86 3.61
CA ALA A 70 -7.51 11.42 2.68
C ALA A 70 -8.05 12.76 3.20
N VAL A 71 -8.20 13.74 2.31
CA VAL A 71 -8.71 15.08 2.62
C VAL A 71 -9.98 15.33 1.80
N ALA A 72 -11.10 15.52 2.48
CA ALA A 72 -12.32 16.04 1.84
C ALA A 72 -12.14 17.49 1.46
N VAL A 73 -12.38 17.85 0.21
CA VAL A 73 -12.31 19.23 -0.27
C VAL A 73 -13.68 19.65 -0.81
N ARG A 74 -14.19 20.77 -0.32
CA ARG A 74 -15.44 21.38 -0.80
C ARG A 74 -15.19 22.84 -1.15
N ASN A 75 -15.52 23.25 -2.37
CA ASN A 75 -15.32 24.63 -2.85
C ASN A 75 -13.87 25.11 -2.66
N GLY A 76 -12.88 24.24 -2.90
CA GLY A 76 -11.47 24.56 -2.74
C GLY A 76 -10.98 24.64 -1.30
N GLN A 77 -11.82 24.31 -0.32
CA GLN A 77 -11.47 24.35 1.10
C GLN A 77 -11.45 22.94 1.71
N PRO A 78 -10.41 22.59 2.48
CA PRO A 78 -10.39 21.34 3.22
C PRO A 78 -11.49 21.32 4.28
N GLN A 79 -12.08 20.18 4.52
CA GLN A 79 -13.16 19.99 5.50
C GLN A 79 -12.74 18.98 6.56
N GLU A 80 -12.76 17.73 6.20
CA GLU A 80 -12.44 16.59 7.06
C GLU A 80 -11.25 15.83 6.51
N VAL A 81 -10.56 15.14 7.40
CA VAL A 81 -9.46 14.24 7.06
C VAL A 81 -9.66 12.92 7.76
N GLN A 82 -9.33 11.83 7.09
CA GLN A 82 -9.19 10.52 7.71
C GLN A 82 -7.78 10.03 7.48
N THR A 83 -7.18 9.44 8.51
CA THR A 83 -5.79 8.96 8.44
C THR A 83 -5.71 7.53 8.91
N ALA A 84 -4.88 6.76 8.23
CA ALA A 84 -4.52 5.40 8.59
C ALA A 84 -3.01 5.25 8.80
N PHE A 85 -2.64 4.37 9.73
CA PHE A 85 -1.27 3.98 10.05
C PHE A 85 -1.15 2.45 9.95
N LEU A 86 0.05 1.96 9.69
CA LEU A 86 0.33 0.53 9.81
C LEU A 86 0.44 0.13 11.29
N GLY A 87 -0.04 -1.04 11.61
CA GLY A 87 0.07 -1.65 12.93
C GLY A 87 0.93 -2.91 12.92
N GLU A 88 0.72 -3.76 13.90
CA GLU A 88 1.42 -5.04 14.02
C GLU A 88 1.12 -5.96 12.83
N MET A 89 2.09 -6.82 12.53
CA MET A 89 1.91 -7.87 11.51
C MET A 89 1.13 -9.04 12.10
N THR A 90 0.06 -9.43 11.43
CA THR A 90 -0.76 -10.58 11.79
C THR A 90 -1.05 -11.41 10.54
N HIS A 91 -0.75 -12.70 10.57
CA HIS A 91 -0.91 -13.61 9.43
C HIS A 91 -0.23 -13.13 8.13
N GLY A 92 0.98 -12.55 8.25
CA GLY A 92 1.76 -12.08 7.10
C GLY A 92 1.36 -10.70 6.55
N GLU A 93 0.36 -10.04 7.13
CA GLU A 93 -0.06 -8.70 6.75
C GLU A 93 -0.01 -7.70 7.91
N ASN A 94 0.41 -6.46 7.62
CA ASN A 94 0.30 -5.39 8.60
C ASN A 94 -1.17 -5.03 8.82
N GLN A 95 -1.59 -5.04 10.08
CA GLN A 95 -2.88 -4.48 10.48
C GLN A 95 -2.89 -2.98 10.18
N VAL A 96 -4.06 -2.41 10.03
CA VAL A 96 -4.22 -0.98 9.77
C VAL A 96 -5.01 -0.36 10.90
N LEU A 97 -4.40 0.64 11.54
CA LEU A 97 -5.09 1.51 12.47
C LEU A 97 -5.75 2.64 11.68
N LEU A 98 -7.04 2.53 11.45
CA LEU A 98 -7.84 3.56 10.79
C LEU A 98 -8.45 4.45 11.86
N LEU A 99 -8.15 5.75 11.82
CA LEU A 99 -8.72 6.73 12.74
C LEU A 99 -10.10 7.21 12.27
N ASP A 100 -10.92 7.64 13.23
CA ASP A 100 -12.16 8.34 12.90
C ASP A 100 -11.86 9.66 12.17
N PRO A 101 -12.73 10.09 11.22
CA PRO A 101 -12.57 11.38 10.56
C PRO A 101 -12.60 12.54 11.53
N LEU A 102 -11.73 13.51 11.30
CA LEU A 102 -11.71 14.76 12.05
C LEU A 102 -11.70 15.97 11.13
N ARG A 103 -12.08 17.11 11.65
CA ARG A 103 -11.86 18.38 10.96
C ARG A 103 -10.36 18.62 10.74
N TYR A 104 -9.99 19.15 9.58
CA TYR A 104 -8.60 19.39 9.19
C TYR A 104 -7.83 20.28 10.20
N ASP A 105 -8.52 21.19 10.93
CA ASP A 105 -7.96 22.08 11.92
C ASP A 105 -7.83 21.45 13.33
N ARG A 106 -8.20 20.18 13.49
CA ARG A 106 -8.18 19.42 14.75
C ARG A 106 -7.16 18.29 14.77
N ILE A 107 -6.24 18.26 13.80
CA ILE A 107 -5.23 17.22 13.69
C ILE A 107 -4.29 17.23 14.90
N PRO A 108 -4.21 16.14 15.68
CA PRO A 108 -3.33 16.06 16.84
C PRO A 108 -1.90 15.68 16.40
N GLN A 109 -1.16 16.62 15.84
CA GLN A 109 0.14 16.38 15.18
C GLN A 109 1.12 15.57 16.05
N ARG A 110 1.23 15.91 17.34
CA ARG A 110 2.11 15.18 18.27
C ARG A 110 1.70 13.71 18.38
N ARG A 111 0.42 13.43 18.57
CA ARG A 111 -0.08 12.06 18.68
C ARG A 111 0.10 11.27 17.38
N TRP A 112 -0.04 11.93 16.23
CA TRP A 112 0.21 11.28 14.96
C TRP A 112 1.68 10.92 14.75
N MET A 113 2.61 11.75 15.20
CA MET A 113 4.04 11.40 15.17
C MET A 113 4.36 10.22 16.10
N GLU A 114 3.75 10.15 17.28
CA GLU A 114 3.85 9.01 18.19
C GLU A 114 3.31 7.73 17.54
N LEU A 115 2.16 7.80 16.83
CA LEU A 115 1.58 6.66 16.10
C LEU A 115 2.50 6.18 14.95
N ILE A 116 3.17 7.08 14.26
CA ILE A 116 4.16 6.73 13.23
C ILE A 116 5.34 5.97 13.85
N GLU A 117 5.84 6.41 15.00
CA GLU A 117 6.92 5.73 15.71
C GLU A 117 6.50 4.35 16.22
N GLU A 118 5.28 4.24 16.78
CA GLU A 118 4.69 2.97 17.19
C GLU A 118 4.54 2.01 16.00
N ALA A 119 4.06 2.51 14.85
CA ALA A 119 3.92 1.75 13.60
C ALA A 119 5.27 1.28 13.06
N ASP A 120 6.30 2.14 13.02
CA ASP A 120 7.64 1.80 12.53
C ASP A 120 8.26 0.67 13.39
N GLN A 121 8.04 0.69 14.70
CA GLN A 121 8.47 -0.38 15.61
C GLN A 121 7.66 -1.67 15.41
N ALA A 122 6.35 -1.56 15.19
CA ALA A 122 5.48 -2.71 14.97
C ALA A 122 5.84 -3.45 13.66
N VAL A 123 6.08 -2.71 12.59
CA VAL A 123 6.54 -3.25 11.30
C VAL A 123 7.89 -3.95 11.44
N MET A 124 8.84 -3.35 12.17
CA MET A 124 10.14 -3.97 12.44
C MET A 124 10.01 -5.30 13.19
N ARG A 125 9.24 -5.33 14.27
CA ARG A 125 9.04 -6.56 15.07
C ARG A 125 8.38 -7.67 14.25
N GLY A 126 7.41 -7.33 13.41
CA GLY A 126 6.73 -8.27 12.52
C GLY A 126 7.68 -8.91 11.52
N GLU A 127 8.57 -8.14 10.92
CA GLU A 127 9.59 -8.64 10.00
C GLU A 127 10.63 -9.53 10.69
N GLU A 128 11.03 -9.19 11.92
CA GLU A 128 11.95 -10.03 12.71
C GLU A 128 11.31 -11.38 13.08
N ALA A 129 10.04 -11.38 13.46
CA ALA A 129 9.28 -12.60 13.74
C ALA A 129 9.07 -13.44 12.46
N GLY A 130 8.82 -12.80 11.32
CA GLY A 130 8.66 -13.46 10.02
C GLY A 130 9.96 -14.02 9.45
N ALA A 131 11.10 -13.44 9.76
CA ALA A 131 12.41 -13.94 9.34
C ALA A 131 12.78 -15.32 9.94
N HIS A 132 12.03 -15.79 10.91
CA HIS A 132 12.16 -17.12 11.52
C HIS A 132 11.06 -18.10 11.11
N SER A 133 10.16 -17.73 10.22
CA SER A 133 8.98 -18.52 9.85
C SER A 133 8.89 -18.69 8.34
N GLU A 134 8.89 -19.98 7.94
CA GLU A 134 8.44 -20.58 6.68
C GLU A 134 8.84 -19.88 5.36
N THR A 135 9.30 -20.69 4.41
CA THR A 135 9.48 -20.32 3.00
C THR A 135 8.23 -19.64 2.47
N GLU A 136 8.37 -18.43 1.95
CA GLU A 136 7.26 -17.67 1.37
C GLU A 136 6.60 -18.48 0.24
N ARG A 137 5.30 -18.74 0.34
CA ARG A 137 4.55 -19.47 -0.69
C ARG A 137 4.00 -18.50 -1.72
N ALA A 138 4.31 -18.74 -2.99
CA ALA A 138 3.94 -17.85 -4.09
C ALA A 138 2.99 -18.54 -5.10
N VAL A 139 1.99 -17.80 -5.55
CA VAL A 139 1.18 -18.15 -6.73
C VAL A 139 1.57 -17.21 -7.86
N LEU A 140 1.99 -17.77 -9.00
CA LEU A 140 2.44 -16.98 -10.14
C LEU A 140 1.32 -16.80 -11.16
N MET A 141 1.27 -15.62 -11.79
CA MET A 141 0.34 -15.32 -12.85
C MET A 141 1.06 -14.64 -14.03
N GLY A 142 1.05 -15.29 -15.19
CA GLY A 142 1.52 -14.73 -16.46
C GLY A 142 0.37 -14.33 -17.37
N ILE A 143 0.62 -13.35 -18.26
CA ILE A 143 -0.36 -12.94 -19.28
C ILE A 143 0.11 -13.23 -20.71
N GLU A 144 1.37 -13.64 -20.90
CA GLU A 144 1.97 -13.86 -22.22
C GLU A 144 2.03 -15.33 -22.62
N SER A 145 2.98 -16.07 -22.06
CA SER A 145 3.26 -17.46 -22.43
C SER A 145 3.65 -18.33 -21.24
N GLU A 146 3.66 -19.64 -21.45
CA GLU A 146 4.16 -20.60 -20.46
C GLU A 146 5.67 -20.45 -20.22
N GLU A 147 6.43 -20.05 -21.26
CA GLU A 147 7.87 -19.84 -21.12
C GLU A 147 8.17 -18.64 -20.21
N SER A 148 7.40 -17.55 -20.37
CA SER A 148 7.49 -16.37 -19.51
C SER A 148 7.09 -16.69 -18.05
N LEU A 149 6.09 -17.57 -17.87
CA LEU A 149 5.71 -18.04 -16.54
C LEU A 149 6.81 -18.90 -15.91
N GLU A 150 7.48 -19.74 -16.67
CA GLU A 150 8.57 -20.58 -16.19
C GLU A 150 9.80 -19.75 -15.81
N GLU A 151 10.10 -18.68 -16.55
CA GLU A 151 11.13 -17.72 -16.17
C GLU A 151 10.79 -17.01 -14.84
N LEU A 152 9.54 -16.58 -14.68
CA LEU A 152 9.05 -16.00 -13.44
C LEU A 152 9.14 -16.97 -12.27
N ARG A 153 8.88 -18.26 -12.50
CA ARG A 153 9.05 -19.34 -11.50
C ARG A 153 10.50 -19.42 -11.02
N ARG A 154 11.45 -19.47 -11.93
CA ARG A 154 12.88 -19.52 -11.60
C ARG A 154 13.35 -18.30 -10.82
N LEU A 155 12.84 -17.12 -11.17
CA LEU A 155 13.12 -15.89 -10.43
C LEU A 155 12.57 -15.94 -9.02
N ALA A 156 11.32 -16.38 -8.82
CA ALA A 156 10.71 -16.53 -7.51
C ALA A 156 11.45 -17.54 -6.62
N GLU A 157 11.80 -18.71 -7.18
CA GLU A 157 12.57 -19.75 -6.47
C GLU A 157 13.99 -19.26 -6.12
N THR A 158 14.64 -18.51 -7.01
CA THR A 158 15.95 -17.90 -6.75
C THR A 158 15.87 -16.85 -5.63
N ALA A 159 14.74 -16.17 -5.51
CA ALA A 159 14.46 -15.24 -4.41
C ALA A 159 14.10 -15.93 -3.09
N GLY A 160 13.97 -17.27 -3.09
CA GLY A 160 13.69 -18.07 -1.89
C GLY A 160 12.21 -18.39 -1.67
N ALA A 161 11.33 -18.11 -2.63
CA ALA A 161 9.90 -18.42 -2.51
C ALA A 161 9.61 -19.88 -2.96
N GLU A 162 8.65 -20.53 -2.30
CA GLU A 162 8.06 -21.80 -2.75
C GLU A 162 6.91 -21.51 -3.71
N VAL A 163 7.05 -21.87 -4.98
CA VAL A 163 5.99 -21.67 -5.97
C VAL A 163 4.96 -22.81 -5.88
N VAL A 164 3.81 -22.52 -5.29
CA VAL A 164 2.72 -23.50 -5.06
C VAL A 164 1.79 -23.66 -6.25
N ALA A 165 1.65 -22.65 -7.10
CA ALA A 165 0.86 -22.70 -8.32
C ALA A 165 1.31 -21.65 -9.33
N GLY A 166 1.03 -21.89 -10.62
CA GLY A 166 1.28 -20.95 -11.71
C GLY A 166 0.16 -21.02 -12.74
N TYR A 167 -0.28 -19.87 -13.23
CA TYR A 167 -1.35 -19.76 -14.22
C TYR A 167 -0.96 -18.79 -15.32
N VAL A 168 -1.34 -19.11 -16.56
CA VAL A 168 -1.24 -18.19 -17.70
C VAL A 168 -2.65 -17.79 -18.12
N GLN A 169 -2.89 -16.49 -18.19
CA GLN A 169 -4.09 -15.93 -18.79
C GLN A 169 -3.69 -15.11 -20.02
N LYS A 170 -3.83 -15.69 -21.21
CA LYS A 170 -3.49 -14.99 -22.46
C LYS A 170 -4.33 -13.71 -22.60
N ARG A 171 -3.66 -12.58 -22.63
CA ARG A 171 -4.22 -11.25 -22.87
C ARG A 171 -3.26 -10.41 -23.70
N ASP A 172 -3.82 -9.62 -24.61
CA ASP A 172 -3.01 -8.70 -25.44
C ASP A 172 -2.40 -7.55 -24.63
N LYS A 173 -3.05 -7.20 -23.51
CA LYS A 173 -2.57 -6.16 -22.58
C LYS A 173 -2.98 -6.50 -21.15
N PRO A 174 -2.12 -6.14 -20.14
CA PRO A 174 -2.48 -6.25 -18.75
C PRO A 174 -3.68 -5.35 -18.42
N ASP A 175 -4.47 -5.74 -17.43
CA ASP A 175 -5.50 -4.88 -16.87
C ASP A 175 -4.84 -3.74 -16.07
N GLY A 176 -5.29 -2.52 -16.28
CA GLY A 176 -4.66 -1.33 -15.69
C GLY A 176 -4.76 -1.23 -14.17
N ALA A 177 -5.75 -1.93 -13.57
CA ALA A 177 -5.97 -1.89 -12.13
C ALA A 177 -5.45 -3.14 -11.40
N LEU A 178 -5.64 -4.33 -12.01
CA LEU A 178 -5.42 -5.62 -11.34
C LEU A 178 -4.57 -6.59 -12.16
N PHE A 179 -3.87 -6.13 -13.20
CA PHE A 179 -3.04 -6.94 -14.11
C PHE A 179 -3.83 -8.04 -14.86
N ILE A 180 -4.58 -8.89 -14.15
CA ILE A 180 -5.34 -10.03 -14.69
C ILE A 180 -6.85 -9.78 -14.77
N GLY A 181 -7.33 -8.64 -14.29
CA GLY A 181 -8.75 -8.30 -14.20
C GLY A 181 -9.46 -8.89 -12.98
N ARG A 182 -10.52 -8.17 -12.54
CA ARG A 182 -11.20 -8.39 -11.26
C ARG A 182 -11.66 -9.83 -11.03
N GLY A 183 -12.36 -10.44 -11.99
CA GLY A 183 -12.93 -11.79 -11.81
C GLY A 183 -11.86 -12.86 -11.56
N ARG A 184 -10.70 -12.76 -12.23
CA ARG A 184 -9.61 -13.70 -12.03
C ARG A 184 -8.85 -13.43 -10.72
N ALA A 185 -8.70 -12.16 -10.34
CA ALA A 185 -8.10 -11.80 -9.07
C ALA A 185 -8.93 -12.32 -7.89
N GLU A 186 -10.26 -12.19 -7.94
CA GLU A 186 -11.18 -12.73 -6.92
C GLU A 186 -11.15 -14.27 -6.85
N GLU A 187 -11.00 -14.95 -7.97
CA GLU A 187 -10.85 -16.40 -8.00
C GLU A 187 -9.55 -16.86 -7.32
N LEU A 188 -8.43 -16.21 -7.66
CA LEU A 188 -7.13 -16.49 -7.04
C LEU A 188 -7.13 -16.18 -5.55
N SER A 189 -7.70 -15.07 -5.14
CA SER A 189 -7.84 -14.71 -3.72
C SER A 189 -8.56 -15.79 -2.90
N ARG A 190 -9.58 -16.45 -3.48
CA ARG A 190 -10.27 -17.58 -2.84
C ARG A 190 -9.45 -18.87 -2.79
N GLN A 191 -8.50 -19.04 -3.69
CA GLN A 191 -7.61 -20.23 -3.72
C GLN A 191 -6.40 -20.07 -2.78
N CYS A 192 -6.04 -18.84 -2.41
CA CYS A 192 -4.93 -18.54 -1.51
C CYS A 192 -5.33 -18.50 -0.02
N GLN A 193 -6.62 -18.66 0.30
CA GLN A 193 -7.15 -18.80 1.66
C GLN A 193 -7.10 -20.25 2.12
#